data_42375a56d326dd38eb48d4514bb56aa4
#
_entry.id   42375a56d326dd38eb48d4514bb56aa4
#
_cell.length_a   1.000
_cell.length_b   1.000
_cell.length_c   1.000
_cell.angle_alpha   90.00
_cell.angle_beta   90.00
_cell.angle_gamma   90.00
#
_symmetry.space_group_name_H-M   'P 1'
#
loop_
_entity.id
_entity.type
_entity.pdbx_description
1 polymer ?
#
loop_
_entity_poly.entity_id
_entity_poly.type
_entity_poly.pdbx_seq_one_letter_code
_entity_poly.pdbx_strand_id
1 'polypeptide(L)'
;MTRRAVSRAVLLLLSFGVAMAVVSVPAWAADSARVPNAPTLPIEQKYFARGPWAVTSTTGVGCCDSSGSKFDVWYPADLGRSGTRHAVITWGNGTFNVPSQYAYLLAHLASWGFVVVATEDSNTGSGQQILDAAHWLVRQDSRPSSPFYHRLATARVGAIGHSQGAAGALNAMIQSDGLTTTAVLVETPAQILCGSTTSCPDTRKLTGGAIFLVNGSADQLISPSTQPLPWALTGLQSNSAYYDAAPASVTKAWATLDGPSHNDVAGQPGCAPLTALCFNGVYGYLGYPTAWMMDRLRHDHYAHQAFVAQTGELFRERTNWSNQHSNITH
;
A
#
# COMPACT_ATOMS: atom_id res chain seq x y z
N MET A 1 78.85 -10.94 -54.25
CA MET A 1 77.53 -10.75 -54.86
C MET A 1 76.61 -11.83 -54.34
N THR A 2 75.91 -11.52 -53.27
CA THR A 2 75.10 -12.52 -52.53
C THR A 2 73.64 -12.18 -52.65
N ARG A 3 72.85 -13.07 -53.28
CA ARG A 3 71.40 -12.97 -53.38
C ARG A 3 70.75 -13.39 -52.08
N ARG A 4 69.96 -12.54 -51.47
CA ARG A 4 69.10 -12.88 -50.33
C ARG A 4 67.78 -13.44 -50.82
N ALA A 5 67.42 -14.64 -50.38
CA ALA A 5 66.11 -15.28 -50.54
C ALA A 5 65.14 -14.71 -49.51
N VAL A 6 63.94 -14.32 -50.00
CA VAL A 6 62.81 -13.87 -49.19
C VAL A 6 61.88 -15.05 -48.99
N SER A 7 61.81 -15.55 -47.75
CA SER A 7 60.79 -16.55 -47.35
C SER A 7 59.45 -15.90 -47.05
N ARG A 8 58.41 -16.30 -47.74
CA ARG A 8 57.02 -15.97 -47.46
C ARG A 8 56.47 -16.92 -46.39
N ALA A 9 56.18 -16.42 -45.22
CA ALA A 9 55.42 -17.17 -44.21
C ALA A 9 53.93 -17.03 -44.52
N VAL A 10 53.24 -18.17 -44.72
CA VAL A 10 51.77 -18.24 -44.83
C VAL A 10 51.21 -18.41 -43.42
N LEU A 11 50.45 -17.42 -42.98
CA LEU A 11 49.72 -17.44 -41.72
C LEU A 11 48.39 -18.16 -41.91
N LEU A 12 48.21 -19.35 -41.37
CA LEU A 12 46.94 -20.05 -41.27
C LEU A 12 46.19 -19.51 -40.05
N LEU A 13 45.09 -18.76 -40.26
CA LEU A 13 44.12 -18.40 -39.24
C LEU A 13 43.16 -19.57 -39.02
N LEU A 14 43.34 -20.26 -37.88
CA LEU A 14 42.39 -21.21 -37.34
C LEU A 14 41.27 -20.44 -36.59
N SER A 15 40.09 -20.35 -37.22
CA SER A 15 38.88 -19.85 -36.56
C SER A 15 38.29 -20.93 -35.64
N PHE A 16 38.47 -20.75 -34.32
CA PHE A 16 37.72 -21.53 -33.33
C PHE A 16 36.29 -21.00 -33.23
N GLY A 17 35.34 -21.70 -33.82
CA GLY A 17 33.92 -21.47 -33.58
C GLY A 17 33.54 -22.00 -32.21
N VAL A 18 33.27 -21.09 -31.26
CA VAL A 18 32.65 -21.42 -29.98
C VAL A 18 31.17 -21.65 -30.22
N ALA A 19 30.76 -22.92 -30.28
CA ALA A 19 29.36 -23.32 -30.28
C ALA A 19 28.80 -23.04 -28.85
N MET A 20 28.00 -21.98 -28.69
CA MET A 20 27.16 -21.78 -27.50
C MET A 20 26.06 -22.84 -27.53
N ALA A 21 26.20 -23.86 -26.67
CA ALA A 21 25.09 -24.75 -26.35
C ALA A 21 24.02 -23.97 -25.59
N VAL A 22 22.90 -23.66 -26.24
CA VAL A 22 21.70 -23.17 -25.58
C VAL A 22 21.14 -24.32 -24.76
N VAL A 23 21.40 -24.35 -23.47
CA VAL A 23 20.75 -25.28 -22.56
C VAL A 23 19.30 -24.78 -22.41
N SER A 24 18.38 -25.39 -23.12
CA SER A 24 16.96 -25.22 -22.93
C SER A 24 16.59 -25.83 -21.57
N VAL A 25 16.35 -25.00 -20.57
CA VAL A 25 15.76 -25.42 -19.29
C VAL A 25 14.32 -25.87 -19.58
N PRO A 26 13.94 -27.10 -19.25
CA PRO A 26 12.58 -27.57 -19.50
C PRO A 26 11.57 -26.74 -18.69
N ALA A 27 10.50 -26.29 -19.34
CA ALA A 27 9.49 -25.37 -18.82
C ALA A 27 8.61 -25.92 -17.66
N TRP A 28 8.90 -27.12 -17.12
CA TRP A 28 8.16 -27.76 -16.04
C TRP A 28 8.84 -27.67 -14.66
N ALA A 29 9.95 -26.99 -14.53
CA ALA A 29 10.67 -26.80 -13.25
C ALA A 29 10.49 -25.40 -12.63
N ALA A 30 9.48 -24.64 -13.02
CA ALA A 30 8.95 -23.57 -12.18
C ALA A 30 7.99 -24.23 -11.20
N ASP A 31 8.51 -24.63 -10.03
CA ASP A 31 7.71 -24.85 -8.84
C ASP A 31 6.92 -23.55 -8.65
N SER A 32 5.61 -23.57 -8.98
CA SER A 32 4.72 -22.45 -8.74
C SER A 32 4.55 -22.37 -7.24
N ALA A 33 5.49 -21.72 -6.55
CA ALA A 33 5.34 -21.38 -5.15
C ALA A 33 3.97 -20.72 -5.03
N ARG A 34 3.05 -21.36 -4.30
CA ARG A 34 1.69 -20.87 -4.13
C ARG A 34 1.80 -19.48 -3.54
N VAL A 35 1.24 -18.48 -4.23
CA VAL A 35 1.22 -17.09 -3.74
C VAL A 35 0.54 -17.08 -2.38
N PRO A 36 1.22 -16.66 -1.31
CA PRO A 36 0.62 -16.59 0.01
C PRO A 36 -0.61 -15.66 -0.01
N ASN A 37 -1.66 -16.02 0.72
CA ASN A 37 -2.91 -15.25 0.76
C ASN A 37 -3.50 -14.97 -0.63
N ALA A 38 -3.32 -15.89 -1.59
CA ALA A 38 -3.95 -15.77 -2.89
C ALA A 38 -5.49 -15.70 -2.72
N PRO A 39 -6.15 -14.71 -3.32
CA PRO A 39 -7.58 -14.50 -3.12
C PRO A 39 -8.39 -15.63 -3.71
N THR A 40 -9.48 -16.01 -3.03
CA THR A 40 -10.36 -17.11 -3.44
C THR A 40 -11.66 -16.61 -4.08
N LEU A 41 -12.05 -15.35 -3.84
CA LEU A 41 -13.33 -14.79 -4.26
C LEU A 41 -13.17 -13.66 -5.29
N PRO A 42 -14.17 -13.46 -6.16
CA PRO A 42 -14.03 -12.66 -7.39
C PRO A 42 -13.69 -11.17 -7.19
N ILE A 43 -14.25 -10.50 -6.17
CA ILE A 43 -13.96 -9.08 -5.94
C ILE A 43 -12.53 -8.93 -5.47
N GLU A 44 -12.11 -9.73 -4.49
CA GLU A 44 -10.73 -9.72 -4.03
C GLU A 44 -9.77 -10.07 -5.16
N GLN A 45 -10.05 -11.11 -5.97
CA GLN A 45 -9.25 -11.50 -7.14
C GLN A 45 -9.08 -10.35 -8.13
N LYS A 46 -10.15 -9.62 -8.42
CA LYS A 46 -10.10 -8.47 -9.32
C LYS A 46 -9.11 -7.43 -8.84
N TYR A 47 -9.22 -7.00 -7.57
CA TYR A 47 -8.40 -5.90 -7.03
C TYR A 47 -7.03 -6.34 -6.53
N PHE A 48 -6.82 -7.62 -6.33
CA PHE A 48 -5.51 -8.23 -6.11
C PHE A 48 -4.65 -8.21 -7.39
N ALA A 49 -5.27 -8.42 -8.53
CA ALA A 49 -4.58 -8.33 -9.81
C ALA A 49 -4.11 -6.89 -10.07
N ARG A 50 -3.04 -6.74 -10.83
CA ARG A 50 -2.57 -5.42 -11.28
C ARG A 50 -3.67 -4.74 -12.10
N GLY A 51 -3.91 -3.46 -11.83
CA GLY A 51 -4.89 -2.67 -12.54
C GLY A 51 -4.47 -2.36 -14.00
N PRO A 52 -5.37 -1.74 -14.77
CA PRO A 52 -5.19 -1.56 -16.23
C PRO A 52 -4.24 -0.42 -16.63
N TRP A 53 -3.69 0.33 -15.67
CA TRP A 53 -2.81 1.45 -15.95
C TRP A 53 -1.33 1.05 -15.87
N ALA A 54 -0.55 1.43 -16.89
CA ALA A 54 0.90 1.47 -16.75
C ALA A 54 1.28 2.50 -15.69
N VAL A 55 2.29 2.20 -14.88
CA VAL A 55 2.68 3.02 -13.74
C VAL A 55 4.06 3.61 -13.96
N THR A 56 4.21 4.85 -13.56
CA THR A 56 5.50 5.52 -13.39
C THR A 56 5.60 6.08 -11.97
N SER A 57 6.82 6.38 -11.53
CA SER A 57 7.08 7.00 -10.24
C SER A 57 8.13 8.07 -10.36
N THR A 58 8.11 9.02 -9.44
CA THR A 58 9.11 10.05 -9.28
C THR A 58 9.44 10.20 -7.81
N THR A 59 10.72 10.18 -7.46
CA THR A 59 11.21 10.25 -6.08
C THR A 59 11.82 11.62 -5.78
N GLY A 60 11.80 12.01 -4.51
CA GLY A 60 12.44 13.23 -4.03
C GLY A 60 11.86 14.51 -4.63
N VAL A 61 10.58 14.55 -4.96
CA VAL A 61 9.92 15.68 -5.60
C VAL A 61 9.26 16.62 -4.61
N GLY A 62 9.14 17.87 -5.00
CA GLY A 62 8.55 18.90 -4.15
C GLY A 62 9.44 19.25 -2.97
N CYS A 63 9.00 20.25 -2.24
CA CYS A 63 9.55 20.62 -0.95
C CYS A 63 8.45 21.36 -0.19
N CYS A 64 8.30 21.06 1.04
CA CYS A 64 8.70 19.94 1.88
C CYS A 64 7.51 19.66 2.79
N ASP A 65 7.46 18.54 3.49
CA ASP A 65 6.57 18.40 4.62
C ASP A 65 7.06 19.22 5.82
N SER A 66 6.34 19.17 6.94
CA SER A 66 6.65 19.89 8.18
C SER A 66 7.96 19.45 8.84
N SER A 67 8.52 18.31 8.45
CA SER A 67 9.83 17.82 8.94
C SER A 67 10.99 18.21 8.02
N GLY A 68 10.71 18.76 6.83
CA GLY A 68 11.69 19.09 5.81
C GLY A 68 11.94 17.97 4.79
N SER A 69 11.16 16.88 4.85
CA SER A 69 11.27 15.76 3.93
C SER A 69 10.56 16.03 2.60
N LYS A 70 11.07 15.41 1.53
CA LYS A 70 10.46 15.47 0.18
C LYS A 70 9.41 14.37 0.02
N PHE A 71 8.87 14.26 -1.20
CA PHE A 71 7.81 13.33 -1.52
C PHE A 71 8.20 12.40 -2.65
N ASP A 72 7.73 11.16 -2.55
CA ASP A 72 7.71 10.19 -3.64
C ASP A 72 6.29 10.06 -4.18
N VAL A 73 6.14 9.92 -5.50
CA VAL A 73 4.82 9.83 -6.14
C VAL A 73 4.79 8.67 -7.13
N TRP A 74 3.75 7.82 -7.03
CA TRP A 74 3.42 6.77 -8.01
C TRP A 74 2.12 7.13 -8.72
N TYR A 75 2.10 7.03 -10.04
CA TYR A 75 0.93 7.48 -10.80
C TYR A 75 0.81 6.78 -12.16
N PRO A 76 -0.38 6.78 -12.77
CA PRO A 76 -0.57 6.31 -14.15
C PRO A 76 0.34 7.05 -15.13
N ALA A 77 1.08 6.31 -15.97
CA ALA A 77 1.98 6.90 -16.97
C ALA A 77 1.24 7.82 -17.95
N ASP A 78 -0.03 7.48 -18.27
CA ASP A 78 -0.91 8.25 -19.14
C ASP A 78 -1.91 9.09 -18.32
N LEU A 79 -1.42 10.02 -17.50
CA LEU A 79 -2.27 10.90 -16.70
C LEU A 79 -3.29 11.66 -17.56
N GLY A 80 -4.55 11.58 -17.14
CA GLY A 80 -5.65 12.30 -17.80
C GLY A 80 -6.10 11.73 -19.14
N ARG A 81 -5.67 10.51 -19.50
CA ARG A 81 -6.18 9.81 -20.69
C ARG A 81 -7.71 9.81 -20.67
N SER A 82 -8.31 10.16 -21.81
CA SER A 82 -9.78 10.27 -21.97
C SER A 82 -10.47 11.21 -20.98
N GLY A 83 -9.78 12.25 -20.50
CA GLY A 83 -10.32 13.21 -19.54
C GLY A 83 -10.43 12.70 -18.11
N THR A 84 -9.83 11.55 -17.79
CA THR A 84 -9.87 10.97 -16.45
C THR A 84 -9.21 11.89 -15.44
N ARG A 85 -9.89 12.19 -14.33
CA ARG A 85 -9.31 12.79 -13.13
C ARG A 85 -9.04 11.68 -12.12
N HIS A 86 -7.81 11.62 -11.67
CA HIS A 86 -7.31 10.55 -10.80
C HIS A 86 -7.53 10.88 -9.34
N ALA A 87 -8.11 9.95 -8.58
CA ALA A 87 -8.23 10.12 -7.13
C ALA A 87 -6.84 10.05 -6.46
N VAL A 88 -6.70 10.80 -5.38
CA VAL A 88 -5.44 10.94 -4.64
C VAL A 88 -5.45 10.02 -3.43
N ILE A 89 -4.33 9.33 -3.20
CA ILE A 89 -4.03 8.60 -1.97
C ILE A 89 -2.76 9.17 -1.38
N THR A 90 -2.75 9.46 -0.08
CA THR A 90 -1.55 9.76 0.68
C THR A 90 -1.15 8.56 1.52
N TRP A 91 0.16 8.31 1.63
CA TRP A 91 0.71 7.15 2.32
C TRP A 91 1.50 7.53 3.58
N GLY A 92 1.33 6.76 4.64
CA GLY A 92 2.08 6.87 5.91
C GLY A 92 3.02 5.68 6.12
N ASN A 93 4.32 5.99 6.29
CA ASN A 93 5.35 5.00 6.54
C ASN A 93 5.28 4.44 7.98
N GLY A 94 5.63 3.17 8.16
CA GLY A 94 5.92 2.61 9.48
C GLY A 94 7.19 3.20 10.08
N THR A 95 7.41 2.97 11.37
CA THR A 95 8.58 3.48 12.11
C THR A 95 9.89 3.05 11.42
N PHE A 96 10.75 4.00 11.15
CA PHE A 96 12.04 3.84 10.47
C PHE A 96 11.95 3.38 9.01
N ASN A 97 10.76 3.25 8.46
CA ASN A 97 10.56 2.88 7.06
C ASN A 97 10.44 4.12 6.19
N VAL A 98 10.74 3.92 4.90
CA VAL A 98 10.64 4.93 3.84
C VAL A 98 9.81 4.40 2.69
N PRO A 99 9.28 5.26 1.79
CA PRO A 99 8.32 4.85 0.75
C PRO A 99 8.83 3.72 -0.17
N SER A 100 10.13 3.64 -0.43
CA SER A 100 10.72 2.62 -1.31
C SER A 100 10.49 1.18 -0.80
N GLN A 101 10.31 1.00 0.50
CA GLN A 101 10.02 -0.31 1.10
C GLN A 101 8.59 -0.78 0.80
N TYR A 102 7.69 0.13 0.45
CA TYR A 102 6.30 -0.15 0.08
C TYR A 102 6.04 -0.01 -1.43
N ALA A 103 7.09 0.16 -2.24
CA ALA A 103 6.99 0.50 -3.66
C ALA A 103 6.07 -0.45 -4.45
N TYR A 104 6.02 -1.74 -4.09
CA TYR A 104 5.13 -2.70 -4.75
C TYR A 104 3.66 -2.37 -4.53
N LEU A 105 3.24 -2.13 -3.29
CA LEU A 105 1.87 -1.75 -2.94
C LEU A 105 1.50 -0.39 -3.52
N LEU A 106 2.40 0.61 -3.44
CA LEU A 106 2.14 1.95 -3.96
C LEU A 106 2.00 1.95 -5.49
N ALA A 107 2.84 1.17 -6.19
CA ALA A 107 2.71 0.95 -7.63
C ALA A 107 1.44 0.14 -7.98
N HIS A 108 1.05 -0.82 -7.13
CA HIS A 108 -0.20 -1.55 -7.31
C HIS A 108 -1.41 -0.61 -7.25
N LEU A 109 -1.50 0.25 -6.23
CA LEU A 109 -2.56 1.25 -6.13
C LEU A 109 -2.58 2.19 -7.34
N ALA A 110 -1.40 2.67 -7.78
CA ALA A 110 -1.31 3.50 -8.98
C ALA A 110 -1.77 2.77 -10.25
N SER A 111 -1.56 1.46 -10.34
CA SER A 111 -2.06 0.66 -11.47
C SER A 111 -3.60 0.63 -11.55
N TRP A 112 -4.28 0.87 -10.45
CA TRP A 112 -5.74 1.03 -10.39
C TRP A 112 -6.21 2.46 -10.67
N GLY A 113 -5.28 3.34 -11.05
CA GLY A 113 -5.58 4.69 -11.51
C GLY A 113 -5.58 5.73 -10.40
N PHE A 114 -5.02 5.44 -9.24
CA PHE A 114 -4.75 6.43 -8.20
C PHE A 114 -3.45 7.19 -8.48
N VAL A 115 -3.36 8.42 -7.98
CA VAL A 115 -2.07 9.10 -7.80
C VAL A 115 -1.73 9.00 -6.32
N VAL A 116 -0.65 8.30 -6.01
CA VAL A 116 -0.24 7.98 -4.64
C VAL A 116 0.98 8.83 -4.28
N VAL A 117 0.89 9.60 -3.21
CA VAL A 117 2.00 10.40 -2.68
C VAL A 117 2.41 9.90 -1.31
N ALA A 118 3.71 9.81 -1.06
CA ALA A 118 4.28 9.44 0.23
C ALA A 118 5.36 10.44 0.62
N THR A 119 5.42 10.83 1.89
CA THR A 119 6.57 11.56 2.42
C THR A 119 7.77 10.63 2.62
N GLU A 120 8.98 11.14 2.41
CA GLU A 120 10.22 10.42 2.73
C GLU A 120 10.50 10.36 4.25
N ASP A 121 9.71 11.06 5.08
CA ASP A 121 9.83 11.00 6.53
C ASP A 121 9.47 9.61 7.07
N SER A 122 10.29 9.10 7.95
CA SER A 122 10.07 7.82 8.67
C SER A 122 9.24 7.98 9.95
N ASN A 123 8.83 9.21 10.30
CA ASN A 123 8.01 9.55 11.47
C ASN A 123 6.69 10.18 11.06
N THR A 124 5.71 9.36 10.69
CA THR A 124 4.44 9.84 10.15
C THR A 124 3.24 9.71 11.11
N GLY A 125 3.48 9.24 12.34
CA GLY A 125 2.43 8.91 13.31
C GLY A 125 1.55 10.06 13.74
N SER A 126 2.03 11.31 13.69
CA SER A 126 1.23 12.51 13.97
C SER A 126 0.13 12.76 12.93
N GLY A 127 0.30 12.25 11.70
CA GLY A 127 -0.54 12.53 10.56
C GLY A 127 -0.18 13.80 9.79
N GLN A 128 0.63 14.68 10.37
CA GLN A 128 0.94 15.98 9.75
C GLN A 128 1.70 15.80 8.43
N GLN A 129 2.73 14.97 8.40
CA GLN A 129 3.54 14.72 7.20
C GLN A 129 2.73 14.06 6.08
N ILE A 130 1.77 13.18 6.45
CA ILE A 130 0.83 12.55 5.53
C ILE A 130 -0.11 13.60 4.92
N LEU A 131 -0.60 14.51 5.76
CA LEU A 131 -1.48 15.61 5.35
C LEU A 131 -0.72 16.63 4.49
N ASP A 132 0.53 16.95 4.82
CA ASP A 132 1.39 17.83 4.03
C ASP A 132 1.60 17.28 2.62
N ALA A 133 1.85 15.96 2.49
CA ALA A 133 1.97 15.27 1.20
C ALA A 133 0.66 15.36 0.38
N ALA A 134 -0.49 15.13 1.03
CA ALA A 134 -1.80 15.29 0.40
C ALA A 134 -2.01 16.72 -0.10
N HIS A 135 -1.79 17.71 0.74
CA HIS A 135 -1.91 19.12 0.37
C HIS A 135 -0.95 19.52 -0.75
N TRP A 136 0.30 19.05 -0.69
CA TRP A 136 1.26 19.32 -1.75
C TRP A 136 0.74 18.79 -3.09
N LEU A 137 0.30 17.52 -3.15
CA LEU A 137 -0.17 16.91 -4.39
C LEU A 137 -1.45 17.58 -4.91
N VAL A 138 -2.42 17.87 -4.03
CA VAL A 138 -3.66 18.58 -4.41
C VAL A 138 -3.34 19.94 -5.04
N ARG A 139 -2.39 20.69 -4.47
CA ARG A 139 -1.96 21.97 -5.06
C ARG A 139 -1.31 21.82 -6.44
N GLN A 140 -0.77 20.64 -6.80
CA GLN A 140 -0.23 20.41 -8.15
C GLN A 140 -1.31 20.44 -9.24
N ASP A 141 -2.58 20.14 -8.91
CA ASP A 141 -3.69 20.18 -9.86
C ASP A 141 -3.96 21.58 -10.44
N SER A 142 -3.61 22.63 -9.71
CA SER A 142 -3.78 24.03 -10.13
C SER A 142 -2.51 24.67 -10.71
N ARG A 143 -1.38 23.96 -10.78
CA ARG A 143 -0.11 24.48 -11.28
C ARG A 143 0.11 24.12 -12.74
N PRO A 144 0.11 25.08 -13.71
CA PRO A 144 0.24 24.79 -15.14
C PRO A 144 1.52 24.02 -15.52
N SER A 145 2.62 24.20 -14.77
CA SER A 145 3.88 23.50 -15.00
C SER A 145 3.93 22.08 -14.42
N SER A 146 2.92 21.69 -13.66
CA SER A 146 2.86 20.36 -13.04
C SER A 146 2.36 19.31 -14.02
N PRO A 147 2.93 18.08 -14.02
CA PRO A 147 2.35 16.96 -14.77
C PRO A 147 0.94 16.58 -14.29
N PHE A 148 0.54 17.02 -13.10
CA PHE A 148 -0.77 16.76 -12.51
C PHE A 148 -1.80 17.85 -12.81
N TYR A 149 -1.48 18.88 -13.60
CA TYR A 149 -2.35 20.02 -13.89
C TYR A 149 -3.70 19.56 -14.48
N HIS A 150 -4.81 19.89 -13.78
CA HIS A 150 -6.17 19.48 -14.10
C HIS A 150 -6.39 17.96 -14.28
N ARG A 151 -5.58 17.13 -13.60
CA ARG A 151 -5.65 15.67 -13.72
C ARG A 151 -6.04 14.95 -12.43
N LEU A 152 -6.22 15.68 -11.33
CA LEU A 152 -6.54 15.12 -10.03
C LEU A 152 -7.99 15.38 -9.62
N ALA A 153 -8.61 14.39 -8.97
CA ALA A 153 -9.88 14.55 -8.26
C ALA A 153 -9.57 15.00 -6.81
N THR A 154 -9.46 16.31 -6.62
CA THR A 154 -8.90 16.93 -5.41
C THR A 154 -9.89 17.08 -4.26
N ALA A 155 -11.19 16.84 -4.48
CA ALA A 155 -12.23 17.06 -3.47
C ALA A 155 -12.22 15.98 -2.35
N ARG A 156 -11.62 14.83 -2.63
CA ARG A 156 -11.54 13.70 -1.67
C ARG A 156 -10.21 13.01 -1.83
N VAL A 157 -9.53 12.83 -0.71
CA VAL A 157 -8.26 12.14 -0.61
C VAL A 157 -8.46 10.91 0.26
N GLY A 158 -7.84 9.80 -0.11
CA GLY A 158 -7.69 8.62 0.74
C GLY A 158 -6.35 8.66 1.48
N ALA A 159 -6.30 8.11 2.68
CA ALA A 159 -5.06 7.87 3.38
C ALA A 159 -4.86 6.37 3.58
N ILE A 160 -3.66 5.87 3.39
CA ILE A 160 -3.27 4.51 3.76
C ILE A 160 -1.99 4.61 4.58
N GLY A 161 -1.84 3.79 5.58
CA GLY A 161 -0.59 3.76 6.33
C GLY A 161 -0.37 2.44 7.03
N HIS A 162 0.89 2.17 7.35
CA HIS A 162 1.35 0.97 8.03
C HIS A 162 1.87 1.31 9.42
N SER A 163 1.48 0.53 10.44
CA SER A 163 2.03 0.66 11.79
C SER A 163 1.86 2.09 12.35
N GLN A 164 2.92 2.76 12.73
CA GLN A 164 2.91 4.19 13.06
C GLN A 164 2.22 5.02 11.97
N GLY A 165 2.44 4.71 10.69
CA GLY A 165 1.78 5.37 9.56
C GLY A 165 0.28 5.10 9.49
N ALA A 166 -0.21 3.96 10.01
CA ALA A 166 -1.65 3.72 10.14
C ALA A 166 -2.27 4.66 11.20
N ALA A 167 -1.58 4.84 12.34
CA ALA A 167 -1.94 5.86 13.31
C ALA A 167 -1.94 7.25 12.66
N GLY A 168 -0.92 7.55 11.86
CA GLY A 168 -0.82 8.80 11.12
C GLY A 168 -1.92 8.99 10.08
N ALA A 169 -2.31 7.95 9.34
CA ALA A 169 -3.41 8.02 8.38
C ALA A 169 -4.76 8.36 9.06
N LEU A 170 -5.02 7.78 10.23
CA LEU A 170 -6.17 8.14 11.06
C LEU A 170 -6.08 9.59 11.56
N ASN A 171 -4.92 9.99 12.08
CA ASN A 171 -4.71 11.34 12.58
C ASN A 171 -4.81 12.38 11.45
N ALA A 172 -4.28 12.09 10.26
CA ALA A 172 -4.44 12.92 9.07
C ALA A 172 -5.93 13.10 8.71
N MET A 173 -6.71 12.01 8.75
CA MET A 173 -8.16 12.10 8.51
C MET A 173 -8.87 12.97 9.53
N ILE A 174 -8.54 12.86 10.84
CA ILE A 174 -9.12 13.67 11.91
C ILE A 174 -8.78 15.16 11.76
N GLN A 175 -7.54 15.47 11.31
CA GLN A 175 -7.02 16.84 11.24
C GLN A 175 -7.28 17.55 9.91
N SER A 176 -7.80 16.84 8.90
CA SER A 176 -7.82 17.30 7.50
C SER A 176 -8.93 18.28 7.14
N ASP A 177 -9.79 18.69 8.07
CA ASP A 177 -10.98 19.51 7.79
C ASP A 177 -11.82 18.94 6.63
N GLY A 178 -11.91 17.59 6.54
CA GLY A 178 -12.71 16.89 5.54
C GLY A 178 -12.00 16.65 4.21
N LEU A 179 -10.75 17.03 4.01
CA LEU A 179 -9.98 16.70 2.81
C LEU A 179 -9.78 15.18 2.71
N THR A 180 -9.30 14.55 3.78
CA THR A 180 -9.15 13.10 3.83
C THR A 180 -10.45 12.45 4.27
N THR A 181 -11.14 11.80 3.35
CA THR A 181 -12.50 11.28 3.55
C THR A 181 -12.53 9.79 3.87
N THR A 182 -11.43 9.08 3.63
CA THR A 182 -11.34 7.65 3.93
C THR A 182 -9.91 7.24 4.29
N ALA A 183 -9.77 6.23 5.15
CA ALA A 183 -8.47 5.65 5.46
C ALA A 183 -8.49 4.12 5.48
N VAL A 184 -7.38 3.50 5.04
CA VAL A 184 -7.05 2.10 5.30
C VAL A 184 -5.91 2.05 6.31
N LEU A 185 -6.19 1.45 7.44
CA LEU A 185 -5.31 1.40 8.61
C LEU A 185 -4.70 0.01 8.71
N VAL A 186 -3.44 -0.13 8.22
CA VAL A 186 -2.76 -1.43 8.16
C VAL A 186 -1.87 -1.61 9.37
N GLU A 187 -2.07 -2.69 10.12
CA GLU A 187 -1.31 -3.01 11.33
C GLU A 187 -1.28 -1.85 12.33
N THR A 188 -2.44 -1.30 12.67
CA THR A 188 -2.56 -0.18 13.61
C THR A 188 -2.02 -0.57 14.99
N PRO A 189 -1.02 0.12 15.53
CA PRO A 189 -0.42 -0.26 16.79
C PRO A 189 -1.36 -0.07 17.97
N ALA A 190 -1.31 -0.98 18.93
CA ALA A 190 -1.97 -0.85 20.23
C ALA A 190 -1.53 0.44 20.93
N GLN A 191 -2.45 1.15 21.60
CA GLN A 191 -2.15 2.45 22.22
C GLN A 191 -1.04 2.39 23.28
N ILE A 192 -0.82 1.24 23.92
CA ILE A 192 0.31 1.08 24.86
C ILE A 192 1.68 1.28 24.20
N LEU A 193 1.78 1.08 22.89
CA LEU A 193 3.01 1.29 22.13
C LEU A 193 3.19 2.73 21.65
N CYS A 194 2.22 3.61 21.89
CA CYS A 194 2.33 5.01 21.55
C CYS A 194 3.26 5.70 22.55
N GLY A 195 4.44 6.06 22.08
CA GLY A 195 5.39 6.88 22.85
C GLY A 195 5.17 8.38 22.67
N SER A 196 6.08 9.17 23.23
CA SER A 196 6.06 10.65 23.11
C SER A 196 6.22 11.14 21.66
N THR A 197 6.75 10.31 20.77
CA THR A 197 6.98 10.62 19.34
C THR A 197 5.87 10.16 18.43
N THR A 198 4.94 9.32 18.91
CA THR A 198 3.82 8.80 18.14
C THR A 198 2.53 9.26 18.78
N SER A 199 1.76 10.10 18.10
CA SER A 199 0.43 10.48 18.54
C SER A 199 -0.46 9.23 18.52
N CYS A 200 -0.99 8.86 19.68
CA CYS A 200 -1.88 7.71 19.77
C CYS A 200 -3.11 7.90 18.88
N PRO A 201 -3.40 6.96 17.99
CA PRO A 201 -4.61 7.02 17.19
C PRO A 201 -5.84 6.86 18.11
N ASP A 202 -6.90 7.58 17.79
CA ASP A 202 -8.14 7.52 18.57
C ASP A 202 -9.35 7.62 17.64
N THR A 203 -9.94 6.49 17.31
CA THR A 203 -11.10 6.42 16.40
C THR A 203 -12.33 7.13 16.96
N ARG A 204 -12.43 7.37 18.28
CA ARG A 204 -13.53 8.14 18.91
C ARG A 204 -13.57 9.59 18.44
N LYS A 205 -12.44 10.12 17.94
CA LYS A 205 -12.32 11.50 17.44
C LYS A 205 -12.82 11.68 16.00
N LEU A 206 -13.15 10.61 15.31
CA LEU A 206 -13.71 10.72 13.97
C LEU A 206 -15.11 11.33 14.02
N THR A 207 -15.39 12.28 13.15
CA THR A 207 -16.70 12.94 13.01
C THR A 207 -17.49 12.44 11.80
N GLY A 208 -16.85 11.68 10.91
CA GLY A 208 -17.45 11.15 9.67
C GLY A 208 -16.41 10.46 8.81
N GLY A 209 -16.78 10.20 7.55
CA GLY A 209 -15.92 9.53 6.59
C GLY A 209 -15.93 8.01 6.71
N ALA A 210 -14.87 7.34 6.24
CA ALA A 210 -14.83 5.89 6.18
C ALA A 210 -13.46 5.31 6.57
N ILE A 211 -13.42 4.23 7.34
CA ILE A 211 -12.18 3.53 7.73
C ILE A 211 -12.27 2.03 7.47
N PHE A 212 -11.17 1.46 7.01
CA PHE A 212 -10.97 0.01 6.94
C PHE A 212 -9.73 -0.37 7.75
N LEU A 213 -9.91 -1.12 8.82
CA LEU A 213 -8.84 -1.66 9.65
C LEU A 213 -8.45 -3.04 9.10
N VAL A 214 -7.14 -3.24 8.88
CA VAL A 214 -6.59 -4.51 8.40
C VAL A 214 -5.36 -4.85 9.24
N ASN A 215 -5.35 -6.04 9.82
CA ASN A 215 -4.20 -6.55 10.56
C ASN A 215 -3.92 -8.02 10.23
N GLY A 216 -2.68 -8.45 10.38
CA GLY A 216 -2.27 -9.85 10.24
C GLY A 216 -2.49 -10.65 11.52
N SER A 217 -2.93 -11.90 11.39
CA SER A 217 -3.20 -12.76 12.55
C SER A 217 -1.95 -13.15 13.33
N ALA A 218 -0.78 -13.08 12.69
CA ALA A 218 0.51 -13.34 13.36
C ALA A 218 1.08 -12.11 14.08
N ASP A 219 0.50 -10.91 13.90
CA ASP A 219 0.89 -9.71 14.66
C ASP A 219 0.11 -9.61 15.99
N GLN A 220 0.52 -10.44 16.94
CA GLN A 220 -0.11 -10.50 18.26
C GLN A 220 0.37 -9.42 19.23
N LEU A 221 1.48 -8.75 18.91
CA LEU A 221 2.14 -7.82 19.82
C LEU A 221 1.87 -6.36 19.48
N ILE A 222 2.04 -5.99 18.22
CA ILE A 222 1.96 -4.59 17.81
C ILE A 222 0.53 -4.23 17.43
N SER A 223 -0.13 -5.06 16.62
CA SER A 223 -1.47 -4.81 16.09
C SER A 223 -2.40 -6.02 16.33
N PRO A 224 -2.67 -6.41 17.59
CA PRO A 224 -3.49 -7.58 17.87
C PRO A 224 -4.92 -7.40 17.33
N SER A 225 -5.52 -8.50 16.87
CA SER A 225 -6.90 -8.52 16.37
C SER A 225 -7.89 -8.14 17.45
N THR A 226 -7.78 -8.79 18.60
CA THR A 226 -8.69 -8.60 19.75
C THR A 226 -7.89 -8.21 20.99
N GLN A 227 -8.55 -7.52 21.90
CA GLN A 227 -7.91 -7.08 23.14
C GLN A 227 -7.62 -8.28 24.04
N PRO A 228 -6.34 -8.59 24.31
CA PRO A 228 -5.99 -9.86 24.96
C PRO A 228 -6.45 -9.96 26.42
N LEU A 229 -6.54 -8.79 27.11
CA LEU A 229 -6.93 -8.72 28.52
C LEU A 229 -7.76 -7.45 28.76
N PRO A 230 -9.09 -7.55 28.83
CA PRO A 230 -9.99 -6.37 28.92
C PRO A 230 -9.77 -5.50 30.16
N TRP A 231 -9.19 -6.03 31.22
CA TRP A 231 -8.99 -5.34 32.50
C TRP A 231 -7.56 -4.86 32.75
N ALA A 232 -6.59 -5.31 31.95
CA ALA A 232 -5.17 -5.05 32.25
C ALA A 232 -4.63 -3.77 31.62
N LEU A 233 -5.27 -3.28 30.56
CA LEU A 233 -4.78 -2.15 29.77
C LEU A 233 -5.93 -1.17 29.51
N THR A 234 -5.66 0.12 29.72
CA THR A 234 -6.59 1.20 29.35
C THR A 234 -6.34 1.60 27.89
N GLY A 235 -7.37 2.11 27.22
CA GLY A 235 -7.28 2.61 25.85
C GLY A 235 -7.57 1.56 24.80
N LEU A 236 -7.28 1.91 23.53
CA LEU A 236 -7.56 1.07 22.36
C LEU A 236 -6.35 0.18 22.07
N GLN A 237 -6.42 -1.08 22.47
CA GLN A 237 -5.28 -1.98 22.46
C GLN A 237 -5.35 -3.06 21.35
N SER A 238 -6.35 -2.96 20.44
CA SER A 238 -6.54 -3.93 19.37
C SER A 238 -7.35 -3.34 18.21
N ASN A 239 -7.36 -4.02 17.07
CA ASN A 239 -8.18 -3.61 15.92
C ASN A 239 -9.68 -3.67 16.24
N SER A 240 -10.14 -4.67 17.00
CA SER A 240 -11.53 -4.70 17.48
C SER A 240 -11.87 -3.48 18.33
N ALA A 241 -10.98 -3.08 19.26
CA ALA A 241 -11.20 -1.91 20.09
C ALA A 241 -11.27 -0.60 19.29
N TYR A 242 -10.41 -0.44 18.27
CA TYR A 242 -10.48 0.70 17.35
C TYR A 242 -11.78 0.70 16.55
N TYR A 243 -12.20 -0.48 16.03
CA TYR A 243 -13.45 -0.62 15.28
C TYR A 243 -14.66 -0.26 16.16
N ASP A 244 -14.75 -0.82 17.34
CA ASP A 244 -15.88 -0.60 18.25
C ASP A 244 -15.96 0.84 18.74
N ALA A 245 -14.82 1.47 19.01
CA ALA A 245 -14.73 2.85 19.50
C ALA A 245 -15.07 3.90 18.43
N ALA A 246 -14.96 3.58 17.14
CA ALA A 246 -15.33 4.51 16.07
C ALA A 246 -16.84 4.78 16.10
N PRO A 247 -17.27 6.07 16.00
CA PRO A 247 -18.69 6.43 16.04
C PRO A 247 -19.54 5.70 14.99
N ALA A 248 -20.83 5.52 15.28
CA ALA A 248 -21.77 4.89 14.36
C ALA A 248 -21.95 5.68 13.03
N SER A 249 -21.70 6.99 13.06
CA SER A 249 -21.73 7.87 11.90
C SER A 249 -20.55 7.65 10.93
N VAL A 250 -19.51 6.96 11.37
CA VAL A 250 -18.35 6.60 10.53
C VAL A 250 -18.66 5.30 9.81
N THR A 251 -18.51 5.31 8.48
CA THR A 251 -18.53 4.07 7.70
C THR A 251 -17.28 3.25 8.03
N LYS A 252 -17.44 2.01 8.50
CA LYS A 252 -16.30 1.27 9.00
C LYS A 252 -16.36 -0.21 8.66
N ALA A 253 -15.19 -0.77 8.36
CA ALA A 253 -14.97 -2.20 8.26
C ALA A 253 -13.68 -2.58 9.02
N TRP A 254 -13.60 -3.84 9.42
CA TRP A 254 -12.42 -4.46 9.98
C TRP A 254 -12.36 -5.93 9.56
N ALA A 255 -11.16 -6.40 9.23
CA ALA A 255 -10.89 -7.80 9.02
C ALA A 255 -9.43 -8.14 9.34
N THR A 256 -9.19 -9.36 9.83
CA THR A 256 -7.85 -9.90 10.09
C THR A 256 -7.43 -10.80 8.94
N LEU A 257 -6.26 -10.55 8.38
CA LEU A 257 -5.63 -11.37 7.35
C LEU A 257 -4.90 -12.55 7.99
N ASP A 258 -5.24 -13.77 7.64
CA ASP A 258 -4.68 -14.95 8.28
C ASP A 258 -3.27 -15.27 7.77
N GLY A 259 -2.32 -15.34 8.68
CA GLY A 259 -0.91 -15.67 8.43
C GLY A 259 0.08 -14.53 8.49
N PRO A 260 -0.17 -13.35 7.88
CA PRO A 260 0.77 -12.24 7.92
C PRO A 260 1.12 -11.76 9.32
N SER A 261 2.33 -11.24 9.43
CA SER A 261 2.90 -10.57 10.59
C SER A 261 3.06 -9.07 10.30
N HIS A 262 3.62 -8.32 11.25
CA HIS A 262 3.63 -6.86 11.23
C HIS A 262 4.22 -6.21 9.96
N ASN A 263 5.30 -6.77 9.42
CA ASN A 263 6.03 -6.16 8.30
C ASN A 263 5.68 -6.77 6.92
N ASP A 264 4.71 -7.66 6.84
CA ASP A 264 4.32 -8.27 5.55
C ASP A 264 3.90 -7.23 4.51
N VAL A 265 3.24 -6.17 4.92
CA VAL A 265 2.84 -5.08 4.03
C VAL A 265 4.02 -4.32 3.41
N ALA A 266 5.16 -4.26 4.10
CA ALA A 266 6.40 -3.67 3.60
C ALA A 266 7.25 -4.69 2.80
N GLY A 267 6.94 -5.97 2.92
CA GLY A 267 7.61 -7.02 2.16
C GLY A 267 7.23 -6.93 0.69
N GLN A 268 8.23 -6.86 -0.18
CA GLN A 268 8.01 -7.15 -1.59
C GLN A 268 7.46 -8.58 -1.72
N PRO A 269 6.96 -9.03 -2.88
CA PRO A 269 6.67 -10.43 -3.08
C PRO A 269 7.81 -11.32 -2.55
N GLY A 270 7.52 -12.18 -1.57
CA GLY A 270 8.53 -13.03 -0.91
C GLY A 270 9.35 -12.36 0.18
N CYS A 271 8.88 -11.28 0.77
CA CYS A 271 9.48 -10.59 1.94
C CYS A 271 10.84 -9.89 1.71
N ALA A 272 11.48 -10.03 0.56
CA ALA A 272 12.73 -9.33 0.29
C ALA A 272 12.48 -7.81 0.06
N PRO A 273 13.37 -6.92 0.51
CA PRO A 273 14.55 -7.13 1.34
C PRO A 273 14.27 -7.18 2.86
N LEU A 274 13.06 -6.91 3.32
CA LEU A 274 12.66 -6.97 4.72
C LEU A 274 12.28 -8.39 5.11
N THR A 275 13.05 -9.00 6.01
CA THR A 275 12.81 -10.38 6.47
C THR A 275 12.32 -10.45 7.92
N ALA A 276 12.57 -9.44 8.73
CA ALA A 276 12.13 -9.42 10.13
C ALA A 276 10.61 -9.17 10.21
N LEU A 277 9.87 -10.05 10.88
CA LEU A 277 8.41 -9.97 11.03
C LEU A 277 7.68 -9.89 9.69
N CYS A 278 8.17 -10.58 8.66
CA CYS A 278 7.53 -10.78 7.38
C CYS A 278 7.52 -12.28 7.04
N PHE A 279 6.35 -12.84 6.77
CA PHE A 279 6.14 -14.27 6.53
C PHE A 279 5.59 -14.54 5.12
N ASN A 280 4.60 -13.76 4.70
CA ASN A 280 3.87 -13.95 3.44
C ASN A 280 4.17 -12.85 2.40
N GLY A 281 4.73 -11.72 2.83
CA GLY A 281 4.90 -10.54 1.99
C GLY A 281 3.58 -9.80 1.72
N VAL A 282 3.65 -8.84 0.81
CA VAL A 282 2.60 -7.83 0.58
C VAL A 282 1.27 -8.38 0.05
N TYR A 283 1.23 -9.63 -0.39
CA TYR A 283 0.13 -10.15 -1.22
C TYR A 283 -1.27 -9.94 -0.63
N GLY A 284 -1.49 -10.31 0.64
CA GLY A 284 -2.81 -10.19 1.27
C GLY A 284 -3.32 -8.74 1.39
N TYR A 285 -2.43 -7.76 1.30
CA TYR A 285 -2.78 -6.34 1.39
C TYR A 285 -3.17 -5.70 0.05
N LEU A 286 -3.15 -6.46 -1.06
CA LEU A 286 -3.43 -5.92 -2.39
C LEU A 286 -4.94 -5.88 -2.72
N GLY A 287 -5.70 -6.90 -2.35
CA GLY A 287 -7.08 -7.11 -2.77
C GLY A 287 -8.09 -6.15 -2.13
N TYR A 288 -8.62 -6.49 -0.98
CA TYR A 288 -9.66 -5.69 -0.31
C TYR A 288 -9.22 -4.25 0.05
N PRO A 289 -7.96 -3.95 0.47
CA PRO A 289 -7.53 -2.57 0.65
C PRO A 289 -7.67 -1.71 -0.61
N THR A 290 -7.32 -2.27 -1.78
CA THR A 290 -7.54 -1.58 -3.07
C THR A 290 -9.02 -1.45 -3.39
N ALA A 291 -9.82 -2.52 -3.19
CA ALA A 291 -11.27 -2.47 -3.37
C ALA A 291 -11.93 -1.39 -2.50
N TRP A 292 -11.49 -1.24 -1.25
CA TRP A 292 -11.96 -0.17 -0.37
C TRP A 292 -11.73 1.22 -0.96
N MET A 293 -10.52 1.49 -1.45
CA MET A 293 -10.21 2.78 -2.07
C MET A 293 -10.99 3.00 -3.38
N MET A 294 -11.23 1.94 -4.17
CA MET A 294 -12.07 2.00 -5.37
C MET A 294 -13.51 2.35 -5.03
N ASP A 295 -14.07 1.73 -4.00
CA ASP A 295 -15.41 2.06 -3.50
C ASP A 295 -15.48 3.51 -3.01
N ARG A 296 -14.63 3.88 -2.05
CA ARG A 296 -14.76 5.17 -1.33
C ARG A 296 -14.36 6.40 -2.16
N LEU A 297 -13.37 6.27 -3.04
CA LEU A 297 -12.85 7.40 -3.82
C LEU A 297 -13.37 7.44 -5.26
N ARG A 298 -13.72 6.29 -5.84
CA ARG A 298 -14.16 6.19 -7.22
C ARG A 298 -15.61 5.75 -7.40
N HIS A 299 -16.30 5.48 -6.29
CA HIS A 299 -17.69 4.99 -6.28
C HIS A 299 -17.88 3.72 -7.14
N ASP A 300 -16.90 2.79 -7.04
CA ASP A 300 -16.97 1.51 -7.73
C ASP A 300 -17.97 0.60 -7.02
N HIS A 301 -19.16 0.47 -7.58
CA HIS A 301 -20.23 -0.35 -7.03
C HIS A 301 -19.87 -1.83 -6.91
N TYR A 302 -19.00 -2.35 -7.78
CA TYR A 302 -18.55 -3.73 -7.66
C TYR A 302 -17.64 -3.93 -6.46
N ALA A 303 -16.73 -2.99 -6.21
CA ALA A 303 -15.90 -2.98 -5.01
C ALA A 303 -16.73 -2.84 -3.73
N HIS A 304 -17.77 -1.98 -3.77
CA HIS A 304 -18.70 -1.78 -2.65
C HIS A 304 -19.31 -3.10 -2.14
N GLN A 305 -19.69 -4.00 -3.05
CA GLN A 305 -20.30 -5.29 -2.71
C GLN A 305 -19.43 -6.19 -1.83
N ALA A 306 -18.13 -5.91 -1.73
CA ALA A 306 -17.27 -6.66 -0.81
C ALA A 306 -17.61 -6.37 0.66
N PHE A 307 -18.03 -5.14 0.98
CA PHE A 307 -18.04 -4.63 2.35
C PHE A 307 -19.43 -4.55 2.98
N VAL A 308 -20.49 -4.90 2.26
CA VAL A 308 -21.86 -4.91 2.82
C VAL A 308 -21.92 -5.92 3.98
N ALA A 309 -22.36 -5.45 5.14
CA ALA A 309 -22.39 -6.25 6.36
C ALA A 309 -23.14 -7.57 6.17
N GLN A 310 -22.56 -8.65 6.64
CA GLN A 310 -23.08 -10.03 6.63
C GLN A 310 -23.24 -10.65 5.22
N THR A 311 -23.47 -9.89 4.16
CA THR A 311 -23.75 -10.41 2.81
C THR A 311 -22.64 -10.16 1.81
N GLY A 312 -21.76 -9.19 2.08
CA GLY A 312 -20.64 -8.85 1.21
C GLY A 312 -19.62 -9.97 1.05
N GLU A 313 -18.81 -9.88 0.02
CA GLU A 313 -17.83 -10.92 -0.29
C GLU A 313 -16.86 -11.17 0.87
N LEU A 314 -16.38 -10.10 1.52
CA LEU A 314 -15.46 -10.19 2.66
C LEU A 314 -16.01 -11.14 3.76
N PHE A 315 -17.33 -11.16 4.00
CA PHE A 315 -17.96 -12.02 5.00
C PHE A 315 -18.08 -13.48 4.57
N ARG A 316 -17.90 -13.78 3.29
CA ARG A 316 -17.90 -15.13 2.72
C ARG A 316 -16.51 -15.71 2.57
N GLU A 317 -15.50 -14.86 2.59
CA GLU A 317 -14.10 -15.27 2.56
C GLU A 317 -13.74 -15.91 3.92
N ARG A 318 -13.26 -17.16 3.88
CA ARG A 318 -12.94 -17.96 5.08
C ARG A 318 -11.57 -18.61 4.99
N THR A 319 -10.86 -18.39 3.90
CA THR A 319 -9.55 -19.01 3.64
C THR A 319 -8.42 -18.12 4.14
N ASN A 320 -8.52 -16.81 3.84
CA ASN A 320 -7.46 -15.85 4.13
C ASN A 320 -7.88 -14.79 5.16
N TRP A 321 -9.17 -14.73 5.52
CA TRP A 321 -9.69 -13.65 6.34
C TRP A 321 -10.56 -14.15 7.49
N SER A 322 -10.38 -13.55 8.63
CA SER A 322 -11.16 -13.77 9.85
C SER A 322 -11.58 -12.44 10.47
N ASN A 323 -12.36 -12.47 11.55
CA ASN A 323 -12.81 -11.27 12.28
C ASN A 323 -13.45 -10.19 11.37
N GLN A 324 -14.26 -10.62 10.40
CA GLN A 324 -14.88 -9.68 9.46
C GLN A 324 -16.03 -8.90 10.12
N HIS A 325 -15.91 -7.60 10.17
CA HIS A 325 -16.91 -6.65 10.68
C HIS A 325 -17.13 -5.49 9.71
N SER A 326 -18.35 -5.02 9.60
CA SER A 326 -18.70 -3.81 8.84
C SER A 326 -20.04 -3.26 9.34
N ASN A 327 -20.25 -1.95 9.20
CA ASN A 327 -21.54 -1.30 9.42
C ASN A 327 -22.19 -0.82 8.11
N ILE A 328 -21.69 -1.23 6.96
CA ILE A 328 -22.23 -0.87 5.64
C ILE A 328 -23.47 -1.72 5.38
N THR A 329 -24.61 -1.09 5.16
CA THR A 329 -25.89 -1.79 5.02
C THR A 329 -26.36 -1.90 3.56
N HIS A 330 -25.99 -0.99 2.69
CA HIS A 330 -26.30 -0.98 1.24
C HIS A 330 -25.38 -0.02 0.48
#